data_7095d007c2e0cc18543bec6d791435da
#
_entry.id   7095d007c2e0cc18543bec6d791435da
#
_cell.length_a   1.000
_cell.length_b   1.000
_cell.length_c   1.000
_cell.angle_alpha   90.00
_cell.angle_beta   90.00
_cell.angle_gamma   90.00
#
_symmetry.space_group_name_H-M   'P 1'
#
loop_
_entity.id
_entity.type
_entity.pdbx_description
1 polymer ?
#
loop_
_entity_poly.entity_id
_entity_poly.type
_entity_poly.pdbx_seq_one_letter_code
_entity_poly.pdbx_strand_id
1 'polypeptide(L)'
;MVVTTKRCIVRPLEERDYAAFVAGYANSGPARNRFDEGHLDTGFMTADWYAAMLDRRRREAEDDYCCMFHVFHRQTGQAIGYGNIRTLYRGEIQCGEIGYTVFNNYWNQGYATEIVEALTGIGFEKLGFHRLEAYINLDNPASQAVARKCGYTLEGVREKYLLEDGVWTDNMVYYRINPAWTTE
;
A
#
# COMPACT_ATOMS: atom_id res chain seq x y z
N MET A 1 5.13 10.46 9.55
CA MET A 1 6.14 9.58 8.90
C MET A 1 6.27 9.98 7.43
N VAL A 2 7.49 10.32 6.97
CA VAL A 2 7.77 10.68 5.57
C VAL A 2 9.01 9.90 5.14
N VAL A 3 8.96 9.25 4.00
CA VAL A 3 10.11 8.58 3.38
C VAL A 3 10.30 9.12 1.97
N THR A 4 11.52 9.54 1.66
CA THR A 4 11.91 9.99 0.32
C THR A 4 12.78 8.93 -0.32
N THR A 5 12.36 8.45 -1.48
CA THR A 5 13.09 7.50 -2.30
C THR A 5 13.79 8.22 -3.47
N LYS A 6 14.32 7.46 -4.41
CA LYS A 6 14.95 8.05 -5.61
C LYS A 6 13.97 8.93 -6.40
N ARG A 7 12.72 8.47 -6.59
CA ARG A 7 11.72 9.14 -7.44
C ARG A 7 10.45 9.55 -6.71
N CYS A 8 10.23 9.03 -5.49
CA CYS A 8 8.97 9.18 -4.77
C CYS A 8 9.13 9.87 -3.41
N ILE A 9 8.03 10.47 -2.95
CA ILE A 9 7.80 10.85 -1.57
C ILE A 9 6.61 10.00 -1.09
N VAL A 10 6.84 9.18 -0.06
CA VAL A 10 5.84 8.29 0.55
C VAL A 10 5.49 8.86 1.93
N ARG A 11 4.25 9.26 2.11
CA ARG A 11 3.77 9.89 3.35
C ARG A 11 2.24 9.83 3.48
N PRO A 12 1.69 10.04 4.69
CA PRO A 12 0.26 10.28 4.85
C PRO A 12 -0.18 11.51 4.04
N LEU A 13 -1.46 11.54 3.67
CA LEU A 13 -2.08 12.71 3.04
C LEU A 13 -2.20 13.87 4.04
N GLU A 14 -2.13 15.08 3.49
CA GLU A 14 -2.39 16.34 4.16
C GLU A 14 -3.51 17.10 3.42
N GLU A 15 -4.11 18.09 4.05
CA GLU A 15 -5.19 18.91 3.45
C GLU A 15 -4.81 19.50 2.09
N ARG A 16 -3.56 19.95 1.96
CA ARG A 16 -3.01 20.53 0.72
C ARG A 16 -2.93 19.55 -0.47
N ASP A 17 -3.07 18.25 -0.23
CA ASP A 17 -2.92 17.23 -1.27
C ASP A 17 -4.21 16.95 -2.02
N TYR A 18 -5.32 17.57 -1.64
CA TYR A 18 -6.64 17.31 -2.22
C TYR A 18 -6.65 17.30 -3.76
N ALA A 19 -6.10 18.35 -4.38
CA ALA A 19 -6.07 18.45 -5.83
C ALA A 19 -5.24 17.33 -6.49
N ALA A 20 -4.06 17.02 -5.93
CA ALA A 20 -3.19 15.95 -6.43
C ALA A 20 -3.82 14.56 -6.21
N PHE A 21 -4.51 14.37 -5.08
CA PHE A 21 -5.25 13.14 -4.77
C PHE A 21 -6.35 12.89 -5.80
N VAL A 22 -7.25 13.86 -6.03
CA VAL A 22 -8.34 13.73 -7.01
C VAL A 22 -7.78 13.51 -8.42
N ALA A 23 -6.76 14.29 -8.81
CA ALA A 23 -6.13 14.17 -10.12
C ALA A 23 -5.50 12.79 -10.35
N GLY A 24 -4.97 12.13 -9.31
CA GLY A 24 -4.40 10.78 -9.41
C GLY A 24 -5.41 9.76 -9.91
N TYR A 25 -6.63 9.78 -9.37
CA TYR A 25 -7.71 8.89 -9.80
C TYR A 25 -8.33 9.31 -11.13
N ALA A 26 -8.57 10.61 -11.32
CA ALA A 26 -9.19 11.13 -12.55
C ALA A 26 -8.30 10.94 -13.79
N ASN A 27 -6.99 10.97 -13.65
CA ASN A 27 -6.06 10.85 -14.77
C ASN A 27 -5.61 9.41 -15.05
N SER A 28 -6.05 8.42 -14.27
CA SER A 28 -5.81 7.02 -14.57
C SER A 28 -6.47 6.62 -15.90
N GLY A 29 -5.83 5.74 -16.65
CA GLY A 29 -6.43 5.15 -17.84
C GLY A 29 -7.55 4.17 -17.50
N PRO A 30 -8.27 3.63 -18.49
CA PRO A 30 -9.25 2.56 -18.26
C PRO A 30 -8.62 1.36 -17.53
N ALA A 31 -9.40 0.69 -16.70
CA ALA A 31 -8.95 -0.52 -15.98
C ALA A 31 -8.44 -1.57 -16.98
N ARG A 32 -7.25 -2.12 -16.71
CA ARG A 32 -6.57 -3.09 -17.60
C ARG A 32 -6.80 -4.54 -17.18
N ASN A 33 -7.15 -4.76 -15.92
CA ASN A 33 -7.49 -6.06 -15.35
C ASN A 33 -8.25 -5.87 -14.03
N ARG A 34 -8.68 -6.94 -13.38
CA ARG A 34 -9.47 -6.89 -12.14
C ARG A 34 -8.75 -6.28 -10.91
N PHE A 35 -7.42 -6.13 -10.97
CA PHE A 35 -6.61 -5.54 -9.92
C PHE A 35 -6.32 -4.06 -10.16
N ASP A 36 -6.87 -3.50 -11.21
CA ASP A 36 -6.68 -2.12 -11.64
C ASP A 36 -7.97 -1.33 -11.41
N GLU A 37 -7.93 -0.36 -10.51
CA GLU A 37 -9.08 0.52 -10.27
C GLU A 37 -9.42 1.37 -11.52
N GLY A 38 -8.41 1.61 -12.38
CA GLY A 38 -8.57 2.43 -13.57
C GLY A 38 -8.98 3.86 -13.26
N HIS A 39 -9.61 4.48 -14.25
CA HIS A 39 -10.22 5.79 -14.09
C HIS A 39 -11.46 5.69 -13.19
N LEU A 40 -11.52 6.53 -12.17
CA LEU A 40 -12.69 6.64 -11.29
C LEU A 40 -13.43 7.96 -11.55
N ASP A 41 -14.76 7.91 -11.46
CA ASP A 41 -15.56 9.13 -11.33
C ASP A 41 -15.24 9.75 -9.96
N THR A 42 -14.63 10.93 -9.99
CA THR A 42 -14.18 11.64 -8.79
C THR A 42 -15.21 12.65 -8.29
N GLY A 43 -16.42 12.71 -8.87
CA GLY A 43 -17.44 13.69 -8.52
C GLY A 43 -17.89 13.64 -7.04
N PHE A 44 -17.79 12.48 -6.40
CA PHE A 44 -18.09 12.34 -4.97
C PHE A 44 -16.94 12.76 -4.05
N MET A 45 -15.73 12.91 -4.55
CA MET A 45 -14.52 13.27 -3.79
C MET A 45 -14.50 14.79 -3.50
N THR A 46 -15.52 15.29 -2.82
CA THR A 46 -15.58 16.71 -2.41
C THR A 46 -14.55 17.03 -1.33
N ALA A 47 -14.30 18.32 -1.08
CA ALA A 47 -13.39 18.75 -0.02
C ALA A 47 -13.84 18.24 1.36
N ASP A 48 -15.13 18.25 1.66
CA ASP A 48 -15.68 17.74 2.92
C ASP A 48 -15.50 16.21 3.04
N TRP A 49 -15.74 15.47 1.95
CA TRP A 49 -15.48 14.04 1.91
C TRP A 49 -14.00 13.74 2.15
N TYR A 50 -13.11 14.53 1.52
CA TYR A 50 -11.66 14.37 1.69
C TYR A 50 -11.22 14.66 3.12
N ALA A 51 -11.72 15.73 3.75
CA ALA A 51 -11.44 16.07 5.14
C ALA A 51 -11.88 14.95 6.09
N ALA A 52 -13.11 14.43 5.91
CA ALA A 52 -13.62 13.32 6.70
C ALA A 52 -12.79 12.02 6.52
N MET A 53 -12.30 11.77 5.31
CA MET A 53 -11.39 10.66 5.01
C MET A 53 -10.05 10.84 5.73
N LEU A 54 -9.46 12.04 5.73
CA LEU A 54 -8.21 12.33 6.46
C LEU A 54 -8.37 12.07 7.96
N ASP A 55 -9.46 12.53 8.55
CA ASP A 55 -9.74 12.33 9.98
C ASP A 55 -9.92 10.85 10.34
N ARG A 56 -10.59 10.08 9.48
CA ARG A 56 -10.71 8.63 9.67
C ARG A 56 -9.34 7.96 9.62
N ARG A 57 -8.52 8.25 8.61
CA ARG A 57 -7.17 7.66 8.45
C ARG A 57 -6.23 8.02 9.60
N ARG A 58 -6.39 9.24 10.16
CA ARG A 58 -5.63 9.65 11.33
C ARG A 58 -5.99 8.79 12.54
N ARG A 59 -7.29 8.61 12.82
CA ARG A 59 -7.76 7.74 13.91
C ARG A 59 -7.31 6.29 13.73
N GLU A 60 -7.43 5.74 12.52
CA GLU A 60 -6.96 4.37 12.21
C GLU A 60 -5.46 4.19 12.51
N ALA A 61 -4.65 5.22 12.27
CA ALA A 61 -3.23 5.18 12.57
C ALA A 61 -2.93 5.39 14.07
N GLU A 62 -3.69 6.24 14.76
CA GLU A 62 -3.60 6.46 16.22
C GLU A 62 -4.02 5.21 17.01
N ASP A 63 -5.01 4.48 16.51
CA ASP A 63 -5.49 3.22 17.06
C ASP A 63 -4.59 2.01 16.71
N ASP A 64 -3.46 2.25 16.06
CA ASP A 64 -2.54 1.22 15.56
C ASP A 64 -3.22 0.17 14.67
N TYR A 65 -4.28 0.55 13.97
CA TYR A 65 -5.03 -0.33 13.09
C TYR A 65 -4.46 -0.35 11.67
N CYS A 66 -4.35 0.84 11.04
CA CYS A 66 -3.88 0.95 9.67
C CYS A 66 -3.23 2.30 9.39
N CYS A 67 -2.01 2.29 8.90
CA CYS A 67 -1.33 3.47 8.40
C CYS A 67 -1.43 3.54 6.87
N MET A 68 -2.12 4.56 6.35
CA MET A 68 -2.23 4.83 4.92
C MET A 68 -1.20 5.84 4.46
N PHE A 69 -0.53 5.54 3.36
CA PHE A 69 0.48 6.38 2.72
C PHE A 69 0.09 6.65 1.28
N HIS A 70 0.24 7.90 0.84
CA HIS A 70 0.19 8.24 -0.58
C HIS A 70 1.60 8.43 -1.11
N VAL A 71 1.73 8.19 -2.40
CA VAL A 71 3.00 8.21 -3.10
C VAL A 71 2.95 9.30 -4.14
N PHE A 72 3.85 10.27 -4.00
CA PHE A 72 3.96 11.41 -4.90
C PHE A 72 5.25 11.32 -5.70
N HIS A 73 5.20 11.68 -6.97
CA HIS A 73 6.39 11.83 -7.77
C HIS A 73 7.22 13.02 -7.26
N ARG A 74 8.47 12.76 -6.90
CA ARG A 74 9.34 13.72 -6.19
C ARG A 74 9.52 15.06 -6.91
N GLN A 75 9.59 15.06 -8.25
CA GLN A 75 9.84 16.25 -9.04
C GLN A 75 8.55 16.99 -9.42
N THR A 76 7.47 16.28 -9.70
CA THR A 76 6.24 16.87 -10.22
C THR A 76 5.15 17.06 -9.18
N GLY A 77 5.24 16.39 -8.02
CA GLY A 77 4.21 16.38 -6.99
C GLY A 77 2.94 15.59 -7.35
N GLN A 78 2.91 14.95 -8.52
CA GLN A 78 1.77 14.15 -8.95
C GLN A 78 1.61 12.90 -8.07
N ALA A 79 0.38 12.57 -7.70
CA ALA A 79 0.09 11.30 -7.04
C ALA A 79 0.25 10.16 -8.04
N ILE A 80 1.02 9.13 -7.68
CA ILE A 80 1.31 7.97 -8.53
C ILE A 80 0.76 6.66 -7.98
N GLY A 81 0.22 6.69 -6.78
CA GLY A 81 -0.34 5.53 -6.11
C GLY A 81 -0.43 5.73 -4.60
N TYR A 82 -0.68 4.65 -3.92
CA TYR A 82 -0.77 4.61 -2.46
C TYR A 82 -0.38 3.24 -1.94
N GLY A 83 -0.22 3.14 -0.64
CA GLY A 83 -0.06 1.87 0.06
C GLY A 83 -0.46 2.00 1.51
N ASN A 84 -0.58 0.86 2.16
CA ASN A 84 -0.94 0.80 3.57
C ASN A 84 -0.08 -0.23 4.30
N ILE A 85 -0.02 -0.05 5.61
CA ILE A 85 0.50 -1.04 6.55
C ILE A 85 -0.59 -1.21 7.61
N ARG A 86 -1.19 -2.40 7.65
CA ARG A 86 -2.22 -2.77 8.61
C ARG A 86 -1.60 -3.63 9.70
N THR A 87 -1.89 -3.34 10.96
CA THR A 87 -1.51 -4.20 12.08
C THR A 87 -2.33 -5.46 12.05
N LEU A 88 -1.68 -6.61 11.94
CA LEU A 88 -2.32 -7.92 12.09
C LEU A 88 -2.25 -8.37 13.54
N TYR A 89 -1.06 -8.35 14.11
CA TYR A 89 -0.81 -8.79 15.48
C TYR A 89 0.29 -7.95 16.13
N ARG A 90 0.09 -7.57 17.39
CA ARG A 90 1.12 -7.03 18.27
C ARG A 90 1.57 -8.09 19.29
N GLY A 91 2.13 -7.67 20.40
CA GLY A 91 2.66 -8.57 21.43
C GLY A 91 3.82 -9.42 20.93
N GLU A 92 3.73 -10.71 21.08
CA GLU A 92 4.81 -11.65 20.75
C GLU A 92 4.97 -11.89 19.24
N ILE A 93 4.00 -11.52 18.41
CA ILE A 93 4.02 -11.80 16.96
C ILE A 93 4.59 -10.61 16.17
N GLN A 94 4.21 -9.37 16.53
CA GLN A 94 4.65 -8.13 15.87
C GLN A 94 4.58 -8.22 14.33
N CYS A 95 3.37 -8.54 13.82
CA CYS A 95 3.13 -8.76 12.40
C CYS A 95 2.22 -7.69 11.81
N GLY A 96 2.63 -7.11 10.68
CA GLY A 96 1.83 -6.21 9.86
C GLY A 96 1.61 -6.77 8.47
N GLU A 97 0.59 -6.25 7.79
CA GLU A 97 0.30 -6.52 6.38
C GLU A 97 0.56 -5.28 5.56
N ILE A 98 1.23 -5.44 4.42
CA ILE A 98 1.37 -4.36 3.43
C ILE A 98 0.44 -4.58 2.25
N GLY A 99 -0.18 -3.48 1.81
CA GLY A 99 -0.87 -3.39 0.54
C GLY A 99 -0.39 -2.19 -0.26
N TYR A 100 -0.52 -2.23 -1.59
CA TYR A 100 -0.16 -1.10 -2.43
C TYR A 100 -0.95 -1.08 -3.74
N THR A 101 -1.12 0.11 -4.28
CA THR A 101 -1.66 0.35 -5.62
C THR A 101 -0.79 1.39 -6.33
N VAL A 102 -0.49 1.14 -7.59
CA VAL A 102 0.15 2.12 -8.49
C VAL A 102 -0.86 2.45 -9.58
N PHE A 103 -1.14 3.72 -9.81
CA PHE A 103 -2.01 4.14 -10.91
C PHE A 103 -1.47 3.67 -12.25
N ASN A 104 -2.34 3.17 -13.12
CA ASN A 104 -1.95 2.41 -14.30
C ASN A 104 -1.10 3.19 -15.32
N ASN A 105 -1.13 4.53 -15.28
CA ASN A 105 -0.24 5.39 -16.06
C ASN A 105 1.25 5.23 -15.70
N TYR A 106 1.54 4.71 -14.51
CA TYR A 106 2.88 4.54 -13.97
C TYR A 106 3.35 3.07 -13.92
N TRP A 107 2.57 2.16 -14.52
CA TRP A 107 2.91 0.74 -14.57
C TRP A 107 4.14 0.48 -15.42
N ASN A 108 4.82 -0.64 -15.16
CA ASN A 108 6.03 -1.12 -15.85
C ASN A 108 7.24 -0.17 -15.79
N GLN A 109 7.23 0.78 -14.86
CA GLN A 109 8.31 1.75 -14.63
C GLN A 109 9.09 1.51 -13.34
N GLY A 110 8.79 0.42 -12.61
CA GLY A 110 9.45 0.04 -11.37
C GLY A 110 8.97 0.79 -10.11
N TYR A 111 7.92 1.60 -10.21
CA TYR A 111 7.38 2.31 -9.04
C TYR A 111 6.84 1.37 -7.96
N ALA A 112 6.18 0.28 -8.33
CA ALA A 112 5.66 -0.69 -7.36
C ALA A 112 6.76 -1.24 -6.45
N THR A 113 7.91 -1.63 -7.02
CA THR A 113 9.06 -2.10 -6.24
C THR A 113 9.58 -1.01 -5.29
N GLU A 114 9.73 0.23 -5.79
CA GLU A 114 10.21 1.36 -4.99
C GLU A 114 9.26 1.70 -3.83
N ILE A 115 7.94 1.59 -4.05
CA ILE A 115 6.90 1.81 -3.04
C ILE A 115 6.95 0.70 -1.97
N VAL A 116 6.97 -0.57 -2.38
CA VAL A 116 7.00 -1.71 -1.46
C VAL A 116 8.25 -1.69 -0.60
N GLU A 117 9.42 -1.35 -1.15
CA GLU A 117 10.65 -1.19 -0.37
C GLU A 117 10.52 -0.05 0.66
N ALA A 118 9.93 1.09 0.28
CA ALA A 118 9.68 2.20 1.20
C ALA A 118 8.71 1.81 2.32
N LEU A 119 7.60 1.14 1.99
CA LEU A 119 6.63 0.64 2.98
C LEU A 119 7.27 -0.39 3.91
N THR A 120 8.09 -1.29 3.38
CA THR A 120 8.83 -2.26 4.19
C THR A 120 9.74 -1.57 5.20
N GLY A 121 10.49 -0.56 4.76
CA GLY A 121 11.32 0.25 5.66
C GLY A 121 10.49 0.96 6.74
N ILE A 122 9.35 1.55 6.37
CA ILE A 122 8.42 2.17 7.34
C ILE A 122 7.93 1.13 8.35
N GLY A 123 7.49 -0.03 7.89
CA GLY A 123 6.96 -1.08 8.76
C GLY A 123 7.98 -1.59 9.77
N PHE A 124 9.22 -1.77 9.34
CA PHE A 124 10.29 -2.26 10.21
C PHE A 124 10.84 -1.17 11.13
N GLU A 125 11.19 0.00 10.59
CA GLU A 125 11.95 1.01 11.32
C GLU A 125 11.08 2.00 12.12
N LYS A 126 9.83 2.26 11.63
CA LYS A 126 8.95 3.28 12.22
C LYS A 126 7.77 2.68 12.98
N LEU A 127 7.22 1.56 12.51
CA LEU A 127 6.09 0.89 13.14
C LEU A 127 6.52 -0.30 14.00
N GLY A 128 7.81 -0.70 13.94
CA GLY A 128 8.39 -1.71 14.82
C GLY A 128 7.85 -3.13 14.57
N PHE A 129 7.50 -3.48 13.34
CA PHE A 129 7.11 -4.85 13.03
C PHE A 129 8.33 -5.77 12.90
N HIS A 130 8.23 -6.97 13.48
CA HIS A 130 9.19 -8.05 13.26
C HIS A 130 8.97 -8.72 11.91
N ARG A 131 7.69 -8.84 11.48
CA ARG A 131 7.26 -9.51 10.26
C ARG A 131 6.31 -8.62 9.46
N LEU A 132 6.49 -8.58 8.16
CA LEU A 132 5.51 -8.01 7.23
C LEU A 132 5.03 -9.08 6.27
N GLU A 133 3.71 -9.15 6.07
CA GLU A 133 3.05 -10.04 5.14
C GLU A 133 2.43 -9.27 3.96
N ALA A 134 2.29 -9.94 2.83
CA ALA A 134 1.53 -9.47 1.69
C ALA A 134 0.67 -10.63 1.17
N TYR A 135 -0.63 -10.41 1.04
CA TYR A 135 -1.56 -11.39 0.51
C TYR A 135 -1.82 -11.09 -0.96
N ILE A 136 -1.47 -12.04 -1.82
CA ILE A 136 -1.46 -11.83 -3.27
C ILE A 136 -2.27 -12.94 -3.92
N ASN A 137 -3.27 -12.57 -4.72
CA ASN A 137 -4.07 -13.52 -5.47
C ASN A 137 -3.20 -14.40 -6.39
N LEU A 138 -3.60 -15.65 -6.59
CA LEU A 138 -2.87 -16.62 -7.40
C LEU A 138 -2.70 -16.16 -8.86
N ASP A 139 -3.66 -15.40 -9.37
CA ASP A 139 -3.71 -14.87 -10.73
C ASP A 139 -3.17 -13.43 -10.84
N ASN A 140 -2.42 -12.94 -9.82
CA ASN A 140 -1.73 -11.65 -9.87
C ASN A 140 -0.19 -11.80 -9.98
N PRO A 141 0.34 -12.27 -11.12
CA PRO A 141 1.78 -12.50 -11.29
C PRO A 141 2.61 -11.23 -11.18
N ALA A 142 2.01 -10.05 -11.46
CA ALA A 142 2.69 -8.77 -11.36
C ALA A 142 3.06 -8.45 -9.90
N SER A 143 2.08 -8.56 -8.99
CA SER A 143 2.32 -8.32 -7.56
C SER A 143 3.25 -9.37 -6.95
N GLN A 144 3.12 -10.64 -7.35
CA GLN A 144 4.05 -11.71 -6.95
C GLN A 144 5.50 -11.40 -7.38
N ALA A 145 5.68 -10.87 -8.58
CA ALA A 145 7.02 -10.47 -9.05
C ALA A 145 7.59 -9.30 -8.24
N VAL A 146 6.76 -8.34 -7.85
CA VAL A 146 7.16 -7.22 -6.98
C VAL A 146 7.56 -7.75 -5.60
N ALA A 147 6.75 -8.61 -4.97
CA ALA A 147 7.06 -9.19 -3.67
C ALA A 147 8.43 -9.90 -3.68
N ARG A 148 8.66 -10.76 -4.68
CA ARG A 148 9.97 -11.44 -4.83
C ARG A 148 11.14 -10.47 -5.02
N LYS A 149 10.98 -9.42 -5.83
CA LYS A 149 12.02 -8.39 -6.05
C LYS A 149 12.35 -7.62 -4.77
N CYS A 150 11.35 -7.43 -3.90
CA CYS A 150 11.53 -6.77 -2.60
C CYS A 150 11.96 -7.76 -1.48
N GLY A 151 12.44 -8.96 -1.82
CA GLY A 151 12.97 -9.93 -0.87
C GLY A 151 11.91 -10.60 0.01
N TYR A 152 10.65 -10.61 -0.42
CA TYR A 152 9.61 -11.38 0.25
C TYR A 152 9.68 -12.84 -0.17
N THR A 153 9.53 -13.73 0.79
CA THR A 153 9.51 -15.19 0.61
C THR A 153 8.08 -15.70 0.59
N LEU A 154 7.76 -16.60 -0.33
CA LEU A 154 6.46 -17.29 -0.35
C LEU A 154 6.43 -18.30 0.80
N GLU A 155 5.43 -18.19 1.68
CA GLU A 155 5.19 -19.13 2.78
C GLU A 155 4.24 -20.27 2.37
N GLY A 156 3.18 -19.91 1.66
CA GLY A 156 2.15 -20.87 1.24
C GLY A 156 0.93 -20.19 0.66
N VAL A 157 -0.17 -20.92 0.57
CA VAL A 157 -1.46 -20.44 0.10
C VAL A 157 -2.48 -20.56 1.22
N ARG A 158 -3.27 -19.52 1.42
CA ARG A 158 -4.47 -19.52 2.26
C ARG A 158 -5.68 -19.66 1.33
N GLU A 159 -6.36 -20.78 1.41
CA GLU A 159 -7.56 -21.03 0.61
C GLU A 159 -8.75 -20.22 1.14
N LYS A 160 -9.53 -19.66 0.23
CA LYS A 160 -10.77 -18.89 0.53
C LYS A 160 -10.57 -17.86 1.64
N TYR A 161 -9.49 -17.11 1.54
CA TYR A 161 -9.02 -16.25 2.63
C TYR A 161 -9.60 -14.83 2.59
N LEU A 162 -9.65 -14.21 1.43
CA LEU A 162 -10.20 -12.87 1.25
C LEU A 162 -11.52 -12.91 0.47
N LEU A 163 -12.49 -12.12 0.93
CA LEU A 163 -13.75 -11.91 0.22
C LEU A 163 -13.57 -10.71 -0.72
N GLU A 164 -13.50 -10.98 -2.02
CA GLU A 164 -13.33 -9.97 -3.07
C GLU A 164 -14.50 -10.07 -4.04
N ASP A 165 -15.22 -8.98 -4.26
CA ASP A 165 -16.40 -8.91 -5.15
C ASP A 165 -17.44 -10.02 -4.91
N GLY A 166 -17.64 -10.39 -3.63
CA GLY A 166 -18.58 -11.43 -3.22
C GLY A 166 -18.09 -12.86 -3.39
N VAL A 167 -16.82 -13.06 -3.78
CA VAL A 167 -16.18 -14.37 -3.94
C VAL A 167 -15.02 -14.53 -2.96
N TRP A 168 -14.96 -15.66 -2.27
CA TRP A 168 -13.80 -16.01 -1.45
C TRP A 168 -12.65 -16.46 -2.35
N THR A 169 -11.52 -15.74 -2.28
CA THR A 169 -10.34 -15.96 -3.10
C THR A 169 -9.20 -16.60 -2.34
N ASP A 170 -8.42 -17.42 -3.06
CA ASP A 170 -7.18 -18.00 -2.56
C ASP A 170 -6.05 -16.98 -2.69
N ASN A 171 -5.21 -16.89 -1.65
CA ASN A 171 -4.15 -15.90 -1.61
C ASN A 171 -2.82 -16.54 -1.24
N MET A 172 -1.78 -16.25 -2.01
CA MET A 172 -0.40 -16.51 -1.65
C MET A 172 0.00 -15.60 -0.51
N VAL A 173 0.61 -16.15 0.53
CA VAL A 173 1.17 -15.41 1.64
C VAL A 173 2.66 -15.21 1.37
N TYR A 174 3.05 -13.99 1.10
CA TYR A 174 4.45 -13.58 1.05
C TYR A 174 4.82 -12.89 2.35
N TYR A 175 6.02 -13.13 2.86
CA TYR A 175 6.49 -12.49 4.09
C TYR A 175 7.93 -12.02 3.98
N ARG A 176 8.26 -11.04 4.82
CA ARG A 176 9.63 -10.58 5.05
C ARG A 176 9.86 -10.35 6.54
N ILE A 177 10.98 -10.84 7.05
CA ILE A 177 11.38 -10.66 8.45
C ILE A 177 12.30 -9.45 8.55
N ASN A 178 12.15 -8.67 9.61
CA ASN A 178 13.02 -7.56 9.91
C ASN A 178 14.42 -8.08 10.32
N PRO A 179 15.46 -7.85 9.50
CA PRO A 179 16.79 -8.36 9.80
C PRO A 179 17.46 -7.66 11.00
N ALA A 180 16.94 -6.50 11.39
CA ALA A 180 17.45 -5.72 12.52
C ALA A 180 16.69 -6.02 13.83
N TRP A 181 15.72 -6.94 13.81
CA TRP A 181 15.00 -7.31 15.02
C TRP A 181 15.90 -8.06 15.98
N THR A 182 16.12 -7.48 17.16
CA THR A 182 16.85 -8.13 18.27
C THR A 182 15.87 -8.43 19.39
N THR A 183 15.92 -9.64 19.92
CA THR A 183 15.28 -9.98 21.20
C THR A 183 16.20 -9.51 22.31
N GLU A 184 15.99 -8.31 22.84
CA GLU A 184 16.56 -7.93 24.15
C GLU A 184 15.64 -8.37 25.27
#